data_b8c0094f786073ce1567b90078505c82
#
_entry.id   b8c0094f786073ce1567b90078505c82
#
_cell.length_a   1.000
_cell.length_b   1.000
_cell.length_c   1.000
_cell.angle_alpha   90.00
_cell.angle_beta   90.00
_cell.angle_gamma   90.00
#
_symmetry.space_group_name_H-M   'P 1'
#
loop_
_entity.id
_entity.type
_entity.pdbx_description
1 polymer ?
#
loop_
_entity_poly.entity_id
_entity_poly.type
_entity_poly.pdbx_seq_one_letter_code
_entity_poly.pdbx_strand_id
1 'polypeptide(L)'
;MRNIFKVDVKRMLRDHYQIRLHGYDPSEGHEIIYKSIYDKENTINLLKELYDNHQLPSLEDNWTIEKNEEKPTWHYVLDVDQQPFLLEEYDDANAMIQAALQGLKEKKYEQINIRTHDFVGPSYFIFKGKQSTPFRVQLYLKESARHTIDDDENQQDTPGKTYLFEQYVGNEVSLNYWIQKTINTLEIPELDNWKQLTVPKDLQT
;
A
#
# COMPACT_ATOMS: atom_id res chain seq x y z
N MET A 1 3.82 -15.88 -7.84
CA MET A 1 5.00 -15.10 -7.43
C MET A 1 4.66 -14.46 -6.10
N ARG A 2 5.42 -14.72 -5.06
CA ARG A 2 5.14 -14.16 -3.72
C ARG A 2 5.60 -12.70 -3.72
N ASN A 3 4.71 -11.77 -3.42
CA ASN A 3 5.05 -10.35 -3.39
C ASN A 3 5.44 -9.98 -1.96
N ILE A 4 6.70 -9.58 -1.77
CA ILE A 4 7.15 -8.99 -0.51
C ILE A 4 6.90 -7.48 -0.58
N PHE A 5 6.19 -6.95 0.39
CA PHE A 5 5.75 -5.56 0.42
C PHE A 5 6.37 -4.76 1.58
N LYS A 6 6.96 -5.46 2.56
CA LYS A 6 7.57 -4.81 3.72
C LYS A 6 8.77 -5.58 4.22
N VAL A 7 9.80 -4.86 4.63
CA VAL A 7 11.02 -5.39 5.26
C VAL A 7 11.21 -4.69 6.59
N ASP A 8 11.18 -5.46 7.67
CA ASP A 8 11.54 -4.97 9.00
C ASP A 8 12.91 -5.48 9.40
N VAL A 9 13.74 -4.59 9.93
CA VAL A 9 15.07 -4.92 10.46
C VAL A 9 15.11 -4.53 11.93
N LYS A 10 15.36 -5.49 12.80
CA LYS A 10 15.49 -5.28 14.24
C LYS A 10 16.87 -5.68 14.72
N ARG A 11 17.60 -4.77 15.34
CA ARG A 11 18.86 -5.10 16.00
C ARG A 11 18.61 -6.02 17.19
N MET A 12 19.36 -7.09 17.23
CA MET A 12 19.40 -8.07 18.32
C MET A 12 20.63 -7.83 19.20
N LEU A 13 21.00 -8.76 20.05
CA LEU A 13 22.23 -8.70 20.83
C LEU A 13 23.46 -8.91 19.94
N ARG A 14 24.53 -8.06 20.12
CA ARG A 14 25.84 -8.19 19.46
C ARG A 14 25.79 -8.22 17.93
N ASP A 15 25.72 -7.16 17.25
CA ASP A 15 25.87 -7.08 15.78
C ASP A 15 25.06 -8.08 14.94
N HIS A 16 24.02 -8.64 15.52
CA HIS A 16 23.05 -9.50 14.83
C HIS A 16 21.73 -8.75 14.63
N TYR A 17 21.15 -8.96 13.48
CA TYR A 17 19.91 -8.30 13.06
C TYR A 17 18.90 -9.35 12.67
N GLN A 18 17.72 -9.26 13.23
CA GLN A 18 16.56 -10.02 12.75
C GLN A 18 15.93 -9.29 11.58
N ILE A 19 15.81 -9.98 10.48
CA ILE A 19 15.12 -9.47 9.29
C ILE A 19 13.79 -10.19 9.19
N ARG A 20 12.73 -9.42 8.94
CA ARG A 20 11.40 -9.93 8.64
C ARG A 20 10.99 -9.44 7.26
N LEU A 21 10.69 -10.37 6.38
CA LEU A 21 10.12 -10.09 5.07
C LEU A 21 8.63 -10.41 5.13
N HIS A 22 7.82 -9.39 4.93
CA HIS A 22 6.36 -9.54 4.90
C HIS A 22 5.92 -9.74 3.46
N GLY A 23 5.31 -10.86 3.19
CA GLY A 23 4.78 -11.24 1.89
C GLY A 23 3.30 -11.60 1.97
N TYR A 24 2.65 -11.64 0.82
CA TYR A 24 1.28 -12.10 0.68
C TYR A 24 1.23 -13.30 -0.24
N ASP A 25 0.56 -14.35 0.19
CA ASP A 25 0.27 -15.50 -0.65
C ASP A 25 -1.17 -15.39 -1.17
N PRO A 26 -1.34 -15.03 -2.45
CA PRO A 26 -2.67 -14.87 -3.02
C PRO A 26 -3.44 -16.20 -3.12
N SER A 27 -2.76 -17.35 -3.06
CA SER A 27 -3.41 -18.66 -3.12
C SER A 27 -4.01 -19.08 -1.79
N GLU A 28 -3.42 -18.63 -0.69
CA GLU A 28 -3.88 -18.95 0.66
C GLU A 28 -4.63 -17.78 1.33
N GLY A 29 -4.54 -16.57 0.76
CA GLY A 29 -5.26 -15.39 1.22
C GLY A 29 -4.77 -14.83 2.56
N HIS A 30 -3.52 -15.10 2.95
CA HIS A 30 -2.95 -14.61 4.20
C HIS A 30 -1.53 -14.08 4.05
N GLU A 31 -1.12 -13.28 5.04
CA GLU A 31 0.24 -12.78 5.17
C GLU A 31 1.19 -13.90 5.58
N ILE A 32 2.35 -13.94 4.93
CA ILE A 32 3.45 -14.82 5.31
C ILE A 32 4.60 -13.93 5.77
N ILE A 33 5.11 -14.18 6.97
CA ILE A 33 6.28 -13.52 7.49
C ILE A 33 7.46 -14.49 7.47
N TYR A 34 8.48 -14.14 6.72
CA TYR A 34 9.76 -14.84 6.73
C TYR A 34 10.69 -14.16 7.72
N LYS A 35 11.30 -14.92 8.61
CA LYS A 35 12.26 -14.41 9.61
C LYS A 35 13.61 -15.07 9.43
N SER A 36 14.66 -14.28 9.50
CA SER A 36 16.03 -14.76 9.59
C SER A 36 16.88 -13.84 10.46
N ILE A 37 18.04 -14.32 10.88
CA ILE A 37 19.01 -13.56 11.69
C ILE A 37 20.34 -13.56 10.96
N TYR A 38 20.86 -12.39 10.71
CA TYR A 38 22.15 -12.16 10.06
C TYR A 38 23.04 -11.25 10.90
N ASP A 39 24.35 -11.35 10.68
CA ASP A 39 25.29 -10.34 11.14
C ASP A 39 25.14 -9.02 10.34
N LYS A 40 25.86 -7.99 10.74
CA LYS A 40 25.79 -6.66 10.13
C LYS A 40 26.09 -6.71 8.62
N GLU A 41 27.15 -7.39 8.22
CA GLU A 41 27.62 -7.42 6.83
C GLU A 41 26.62 -8.14 5.92
N ASN A 42 26.18 -9.33 6.33
CA ASN A 42 25.18 -10.10 5.58
C ASN A 42 23.83 -9.39 5.54
N THR A 43 23.45 -8.66 6.60
CA THR A 43 22.25 -7.82 6.61
C THR A 43 22.32 -6.73 5.56
N ILE A 44 23.46 -6.00 5.49
CA ILE A 44 23.65 -4.93 4.49
C ILE A 44 23.61 -5.49 3.07
N ASN A 45 24.26 -6.62 2.82
CA ASN A 45 24.27 -7.25 1.50
C ASN A 45 22.87 -7.69 1.10
N LEU A 46 22.12 -8.32 1.98
CA LEU A 46 20.75 -8.71 1.74
C LEU A 46 19.85 -7.50 1.41
N LEU A 47 19.97 -6.43 2.18
CA LEU A 47 19.19 -5.22 1.92
C LEU A 47 19.55 -4.58 0.59
N LYS A 48 20.82 -4.59 0.17
CA LYS A 48 21.23 -4.14 -1.16
C LYS A 48 20.62 -5.00 -2.27
N GLU A 49 20.67 -6.32 -2.13
CA GLU A 49 20.05 -7.22 -3.10
C GLU A 49 18.54 -6.97 -3.24
N LEU A 50 17.86 -6.76 -2.13
CA LEU A 50 16.43 -6.47 -2.14
C LEU A 50 16.10 -5.12 -2.79
N TYR A 51 16.86 -4.06 -2.44
CA TYR A 51 16.54 -2.70 -2.89
C TYR A 51 17.15 -2.33 -4.25
N ASP A 52 18.37 -2.78 -4.53
CA ASP A 52 19.08 -2.41 -5.77
C ASP A 52 18.73 -3.35 -6.92
N ASN A 53 18.62 -4.65 -6.63
CA ASN A 53 18.42 -5.67 -7.65
C ASN A 53 16.98 -6.18 -7.73
N HIS A 54 16.11 -5.79 -6.80
CA HIS A 54 14.73 -6.31 -6.68
C HIS A 54 14.68 -7.85 -6.64
N GLN A 55 15.75 -8.48 -6.13
CA GLN A 55 15.85 -9.93 -6.02
C GLN A 55 15.52 -10.36 -4.60
N LEU A 56 14.62 -11.35 -4.50
CA LEU A 56 14.35 -12.00 -3.24
C LEU A 56 15.47 -13.00 -2.93
N PRO A 57 15.92 -13.07 -1.66
CA PRO A 57 16.86 -14.11 -1.25
C PRO A 57 16.24 -15.49 -1.43
N SER A 58 17.11 -16.51 -1.57
CA SER A 58 16.62 -17.88 -1.45
C SER A 58 16.03 -18.08 -0.05
N LEU A 59 14.76 -18.40 0.03
CA LEU A 59 14.03 -18.56 1.29
C LEU A 59 14.15 -20.02 1.83
N GLU A 60 14.99 -20.86 1.23
CA GLU A 60 15.02 -22.29 1.53
C GLU A 60 15.90 -22.63 2.72
N ASP A 61 17.01 -21.92 2.97
CA ASP A 61 18.03 -22.44 3.87
C ASP A 61 18.13 -21.78 5.26
N ASN A 62 17.68 -20.56 5.47
CA ASN A 62 17.87 -19.88 6.76
C ASN A 62 16.66 -19.07 7.21
N TRP A 63 15.52 -19.28 6.59
CA TRP A 63 14.32 -18.55 6.90
C TRP A 63 13.29 -19.42 7.60
N THR A 64 12.81 -18.93 8.73
CA THR A 64 11.63 -19.50 9.39
C THR A 64 10.38 -18.82 8.89
N ILE A 65 9.37 -19.61 8.54
CA ILE A 65 8.08 -19.09 8.09
C ILE A 65 7.18 -19.00 9.31
N GLU A 66 6.64 -17.80 9.55
CA GLU A 66 5.57 -17.58 10.51
C GLU A 66 4.29 -17.34 9.70
N LYS A 67 3.40 -18.32 9.73
CA LYS A 67 2.07 -18.13 9.16
C LYS A 67 1.28 -17.28 10.14
N ASN A 68 0.96 -16.07 9.73
CA ASN A 68 0.00 -15.28 10.49
C ASN A 68 -1.39 -15.74 10.03
N GLU A 69 -2.10 -16.48 10.88
CA GLU A 69 -3.47 -16.92 10.61
C GLU A 69 -4.46 -15.75 10.65
N GLU A 70 -4.05 -14.62 11.20
CA GLU A 70 -4.81 -13.39 11.08
C GLU A 70 -4.69 -12.91 9.63
N LYS A 71 -5.82 -12.86 8.94
CA LYS A 71 -5.92 -12.24 7.60
C LYS A 71 -5.20 -10.91 7.64
N PRO A 72 -4.39 -10.57 6.61
CA PRO A 72 -3.78 -9.25 6.56
C PRO A 72 -4.90 -8.24 6.72
N THR A 73 -4.89 -7.54 7.84
CA THR A 73 -5.86 -6.52 8.16
C THR A 73 -5.55 -5.23 7.39
N TRP A 74 -5.32 -5.35 6.08
CA TRP A 74 -5.46 -4.22 5.19
C TRP A 74 -6.96 -3.90 5.10
N HIS A 75 -7.50 -3.38 6.19
CA HIS A 75 -8.86 -2.89 6.18
C HIS A 75 -8.88 -1.61 5.34
N TYR A 76 -9.12 -1.79 4.04
CA TYR A 76 -9.55 -0.68 3.25
C TYR A 76 -10.96 -0.31 3.67
N VAL A 77 -11.11 0.92 4.08
CA VAL A 77 -12.41 1.52 4.34
C VAL A 77 -12.85 2.21 3.06
N LEU A 78 -14.05 1.96 2.64
CA LEU A 78 -14.72 2.70 1.58
C LEU A 78 -15.76 3.60 2.21
N ASP A 79 -15.60 4.90 1.99
CA ASP A 79 -16.56 5.92 2.41
C ASP A 79 -17.18 6.57 1.16
N VAL A 80 -18.47 6.86 1.20
CA VAL A 80 -19.16 7.71 0.23
C VAL A 80 -19.67 8.95 0.93
N ASP A 81 -19.34 10.13 0.41
CA ASP A 81 -19.70 11.43 1.01
C ASP A 81 -19.40 11.49 2.53
N GLN A 82 -18.24 10.93 2.92
CA GLN A 82 -17.76 10.84 4.31
C GLN A 82 -18.57 9.89 5.21
N GLN A 83 -19.43 9.07 4.64
CA GLN A 83 -20.15 8.02 5.37
C GLN A 83 -19.59 6.64 5.00
N PRO A 84 -19.39 5.74 5.98
CA PRO A 84 -18.94 4.39 5.71
C PRO A 84 -19.89 3.65 4.76
N PHE A 85 -19.31 3.00 3.75
CA PHE A 85 -20.05 2.15 2.83
C PHE A 85 -19.80 0.69 3.26
N LEU A 86 -20.82 0.05 3.81
CA LEU A 86 -20.64 -1.19 4.57
C LEU A 86 -20.53 -2.40 3.65
N LEU A 87 -19.49 -3.21 3.87
CA LEU A 87 -19.24 -4.45 3.14
C LEU A 87 -20.34 -5.50 3.36
N GLU A 88 -20.98 -5.47 4.52
CA GLU A 88 -22.04 -6.44 4.90
C GLU A 88 -23.24 -6.46 3.94
N GLU A 89 -23.42 -5.38 3.18
CA GLU A 89 -24.48 -5.25 2.18
C GLU A 89 -24.09 -5.84 0.80
N TYR A 90 -22.86 -6.31 0.63
CA TYR A 90 -22.31 -6.76 -0.64
C TYR A 90 -21.63 -8.11 -0.52
N ASP A 91 -21.64 -8.89 -1.59
CA ASP A 91 -21.06 -10.24 -1.63
C ASP A 91 -19.52 -10.22 -1.42
N ASP A 92 -18.87 -9.19 -1.96
CA ASP A 92 -17.43 -9.00 -1.84
C ASP A 92 -17.01 -7.52 -2.04
N ALA A 93 -15.73 -7.23 -1.81
CA ALA A 93 -15.17 -5.89 -1.96
C ALA A 93 -15.28 -5.36 -3.41
N ASN A 94 -15.24 -6.23 -4.42
CA ASN A 94 -15.37 -5.83 -5.81
C ASN A 94 -16.80 -5.35 -6.11
N ALA A 95 -17.82 -6.09 -5.66
CA ALA A 95 -19.21 -5.69 -5.79
C ALA A 95 -19.48 -4.36 -5.08
N MET A 96 -18.93 -4.19 -3.88
CA MET A 96 -19.03 -2.95 -3.12
C MET A 96 -18.42 -1.76 -3.88
N ILE A 97 -17.21 -1.89 -4.42
CA ILE A 97 -16.55 -0.83 -5.19
C ILE A 97 -17.33 -0.50 -6.46
N GLN A 98 -17.81 -1.52 -7.19
CA GLN A 98 -18.62 -1.32 -8.39
C GLN A 98 -19.92 -0.56 -8.08
N ALA A 99 -20.60 -0.92 -7.00
CA ALA A 99 -21.82 -0.23 -6.58
C ALA A 99 -21.55 1.25 -6.22
N ALA A 100 -20.45 1.54 -5.53
CA ALA A 100 -20.05 2.91 -5.20
C ALA A 100 -19.73 3.72 -6.47
N LEU A 101 -18.93 3.17 -7.40
CA LEU A 101 -18.61 3.82 -8.67
C LEU A 101 -19.86 4.09 -9.52
N GLN A 102 -20.77 3.15 -9.57
CA GLN A 102 -22.05 3.33 -10.27
C GLN A 102 -22.88 4.43 -9.62
N GLY A 103 -22.97 4.47 -8.29
CA GLY A 103 -23.66 5.53 -7.56
C GLY A 103 -23.09 6.92 -7.83
N LEU A 104 -21.75 7.03 -7.94
CA LEU A 104 -21.07 8.28 -8.33
C LEU A 104 -21.45 8.71 -9.76
N LYS A 105 -21.53 7.78 -10.72
CA LYS A 105 -21.97 8.06 -12.10
C LYS A 105 -23.42 8.55 -12.13
N GLU A 106 -24.29 7.90 -11.36
CA GLU A 106 -25.71 8.23 -11.24
C GLU A 106 -25.98 9.48 -10.41
N LYS A 107 -24.93 10.13 -9.88
CA LYS A 107 -25.02 11.33 -9.04
C LYS A 107 -25.72 11.10 -7.69
N LYS A 108 -25.67 9.88 -7.19
CA LYS A 108 -26.11 9.55 -5.83
C LYS A 108 -25.10 10.04 -4.80
N TYR A 109 -23.82 10.07 -5.20
CA TYR A 109 -22.68 10.48 -4.37
C TYR A 109 -21.87 11.55 -5.10
N GLU A 110 -21.18 12.41 -4.34
CA GLU A 110 -20.25 13.42 -4.86
C GLU A 110 -18.80 12.93 -4.80
N GLN A 111 -18.50 12.07 -3.83
CA GLN A 111 -17.15 11.59 -3.56
C GLN A 111 -17.14 10.15 -3.03
N ILE A 112 -16.11 9.41 -3.42
CA ILE A 112 -15.77 8.10 -2.85
C ILE A 112 -14.34 8.18 -2.34
N ASN A 113 -14.12 7.69 -1.11
CA ASN A 113 -12.80 7.53 -0.54
C ASN A 113 -12.51 6.05 -0.32
N ILE A 114 -11.37 5.58 -0.78
CA ILE A 114 -10.89 4.23 -0.53
C ILE A 114 -9.51 4.36 0.08
N ARG A 115 -9.38 4.02 1.34
CA ARG A 115 -8.18 4.26 2.12
C ARG A 115 -7.91 3.13 3.11
N THR A 116 -6.68 2.93 3.51
CA THR A 116 -6.37 2.12 4.70
C THR A 116 -6.84 2.87 5.95
N HIS A 117 -7.17 2.13 7.00
CA HIS A 117 -7.67 2.71 8.25
C HIS A 117 -6.73 3.81 8.80
N ASP A 118 -5.42 3.59 8.70
CA ASP A 118 -4.40 4.49 9.25
C ASP A 118 -3.74 5.40 8.20
N PHE A 119 -4.26 5.46 6.98
CA PHE A 119 -3.64 6.17 5.85
C PHE A 119 -2.17 5.79 5.59
N VAL A 120 -1.78 4.57 5.94
CA VAL A 120 -0.40 4.08 5.77
C VAL A 120 -0.14 3.63 4.34
N GLY A 121 -1.19 3.17 3.64
CA GLY A 121 -1.13 2.70 2.26
C GLY A 121 -1.64 3.72 1.24
N PRO A 122 -1.56 3.38 -0.05
CA PRO A 122 -2.15 4.16 -1.12
C PRO A 122 -3.65 4.39 -0.87
N SER A 123 -4.11 5.63 -1.07
CA SER A 123 -5.51 5.98 -0.87
C SER A 123 -6.07 6.66 -2.10
N TYR A 124 -7.31 6.32 -2.47
CA TYR A 124 -8.01 6.90 -3.60
C TYR A 124 -9.12 7.82 -3.13
N PHE A 125 -9.12 9.03 -3.69
CA PHE A 125 -10.23 9.97 -3.62
C PHE A 125 -10.83 10.08 -5.01
N ILE A 126 -12.06 9.66 -5.20
CA ILE A 126 -12.70 9.57 -6.50
C ILE A 126 -13.89 10.54 -6.50
N PHE A 127 -13.84 11.47 -7.41
CA PHE A 127 -14.87 12.47 -7.60
C PHE A 127 -15.54 12.31 -8.96
N LYS A 128 -16.72 12.85 -9.09
CA LYS A 128 -17.35 12.99 -10.37
C LYS A 128 -16.51 13.84 -11.31
N GLY A 129 -16.24 13.31 -12.48
CA GLY A 129 -15.53 13.99 -13.56
C GLY A 129 -16.45 14.66 -14.56
N LYS A 130 -15.96 14.78 -15.79
CA LYS A 130 -16.70 15.33 -16.96
C LYS A 130 -17.45 14.20 -17.65
N GLN A 131 -18.35 14.56 -18.59
CA GLN A 131 -19.17 13.58 -19.31
C GLN A 131 -18.34 12.51 -20.05
N SER A 132 -17.22 12.90 -20.68
CA SER A 132 -16.32 12.00 -21.41
C SER A 132 -15.34 11.24 -20.51
N THR A 133 -15.10 11.75 -19.30
CA THR A 133 -14.18 11.20 -18.30
C THR A 133 -14.88 11.25 -16.93
N PRO A 134 -15.79 10.30 -16.65
CA PRO A 134 -16.72 10.39 -15.53
C PRO A 134 -16.06 10.38 -14.15
N PHE A 135 -14.79 9.98 -14.06
CA PHE A 135 -14.08 9.91 -12.79
C PHE A 135 -12.87 10.86 -12.78
N ARG A 136 -12.81 11.75 -11.80
CA ARG A 136 -11.61 12.48 -11.41
C ARG A 136 -11.02 11.74 -10.22
N VAL A 137 -9.88 11.13 -10.41
CA VAL A 137 -9.24 10.26 -9.42
C VAL A 137 -8.02 10.96 -8.86
N GLN A 138 -7.94 11.03 -7.55
CA GLN A 138 -6.75 11.47 -6.83
C GLN A 138 -6.17 10.27 -6.07
N LEU A 139 -4.89 10.02 -6.26
CA LEU A 139 -4.12 9.01 -5.56
C LEU A 139 -3.20 9.69 -4.56
N TYR A 140 -3.41 9.39 -3.29
CA TYR A 140 -2.60 9.85 -2.18
C TYR A 140 -1.62 8.76 -1.77
N LEU A 141 -0.34 9.12 -1.67
CA LEU A 141 0.73 8.24 -1.25
C LEU A 141 1.49 8.88 -0.09
N LYS A 142 1.75 8.10 0.93
CA LYS A 142 2.57 8.51 2.07
C LYS A 142 3.77 7.57 2.18
N GLU A 143 4.97 8.10 2.03
CA GLU A 143 6.19 7.38 2.38
C GLU A 143 6.35 7.40 3.89
N SER A 144 6.70 6.25 4.45
CA SER A 144 7.04 6.17 5.88
C SER A 144 8.27 7.02 6.19
N ALA A 145 8.29 7.61 7.37
CA ALA A 145 9.49 8.25 7.89
C ALA A 145 10.66 7.26 7.90
N ARG A 146 11.82 7.70 7.44
CA ARG A 146 13.03 6.87 7.46
C ARG A 146 13.82 7.23 8.70
N HIS A 147 14.09 6.23 9.53
CA HIS A 147 15.02 6.32 10.63
C HIS A 147 16.38 5.81 10.13
N THR A 148 17.32 6.71 9.93
CA THR A 148 18.71 6.33 9.63
C THR A 148 19.53 6.55 10.89
N ILE A 149 20.27 5.53 11.29
CA ILE A 149 21.28 5.63 12.35
C ILE A 149 22.62 5.72 11.62
N ASP A 150 23.32 6.84 11.76
CA ASP A 150 24.67 6.96 11.23
C ASP A 150 25.70 6.21 12.10
N ASP A 151 26.95 6.09 11.63
CA ASP A 151 28.01 5.36 12.32
C ASP A 151 28.40 6.00 13.69
N ASP A 152 27.96 7.24 13.96
CA ASP A 152 28.17 7.98 15.20
C ASP A 152 27.01 7.87 16.19
N GLU A 153 26.07 6.92 15.98
CA GLU A 153 24.85 6.71 16.78
C GLU A 153 23.88 7.91 16.78
N ASN A 154 24.03 8.85 15.89
CA ASN A 154 23.06 9.93 15.74
C ASN A 154 21.84 9.43 14.93
N GLN A 155 20.70 9.48 15.56
CA GLN A 155 19.44 9.16 14.91
C GLN A 155 19.01 10.36 14.05
N GLN A 156 19.01 10.18 12.73
CA GLN A 156 18.44 11.15 11.80
C GLN A 156 17.07 10.68 11.36
N ASP A 157 16.05 11.39 11.79
CA ASP A 157 14.68 11.17 11.36
C ASP A 157 14.40 11.99 10.10
N THR A 158 14.30 11.33 8.97
CA THR A 158 13.81 11.98 7.76
C THR A 158 12.28 11.83 7.74
N PRO A 159 11.52 12.94 7.82
CA PRO A 159 10.07 12.86 7.78
C PRO A 159 9.61 12.21 6.49
N GLY A 160 8.58 11.39 6.58
CA GLY A 160 7.96 10.78 5.41
C GLY A 160 7.42 11.85 4.45
N LYS A 161 7.53 11.57 3.17
CA LYS A 161 7.01 12.45 2.12
C LYS A 161 5.60 12.04 1.74
N THR A 162 4.79 13.03 1.45
CA THR A 162 3.43 12.83 0.98
C THR A 162 3.31 13.31 -0.46
N TYR A 163 2.65 12.52 -1.28
CA TYR A 163 2.41 12.81 -2.69
C TYR A 163 0.93 12.73 -3.00
N LEU A 164 0.48 13.59 -3.88
CA LEU A 164 -0.88 13.60 -4.41
C LEU A 164 -0.81 13.66 -5.93
N PHE A 165 -1.42 12.70 -6.58
CA PHE A 165 -1.51 12.60 -8.03
C PHE A 165 -2.95 12.67 -8.47
N GLU A 166 -3.21 13.23 -9.64
CA GLU A 166 -4.56 13.34 -10.20
C GLU A 166 -4.60 12.85 -11.65
N GLN A 167 -5.63 12.09 -11.97
CA GLN A 167 -5.95 11.69 -13.34
C GLN A 167 -7.46 11.67 -13.57
N TYR A 168 -7.86 11.90 -14.82
CA TYR A 168 -9.23 11.72 -15.28
C TYR A 168 -9.38 10.38 -15.99
N VAL A 169 -10.28 9.55 -15.51
CA VAL A 169 -10.47 8.18 -15.99
C VAL A 169 -11.84 8.06 -16.65
N GLY A 170 -11.83 7.62 -17.90
CA GLY A 170 -13.07 7.41 -18.69
C GLY A 170 -13.66 6.02 -18.55
N ASN A 171 -12.84 5.04 -18.14
CA ASN A 171 -13.23 3.64 -18.11
C ASN A 171 -13.31 3.13 -16.66
N GLU A 172 -14.51 2.77 -16.25
CA GLU A 172 -14.81 2.21 -14.93
C GLU A 172 -14.08 0.88 -14.67
N VAL A 173 -13.96 0.05 -15.69
CA VAL A 173 -13.28 -1.26 -15.58
C VAL A 173 -11.81 -1.07 -15.24
N SER A 174 -11.15 -0.13 -15.91
CA SER A 174 -9.75 0.19 -15.62
C SER A 174 -9.58 0.75 -14.20
N LEU A 175 -10.48 1.64 -13.79
CA LEU A 175 -10.43 2.22 -12.44
C LEU A 175 -10.64 1.14 -11.37
N ASN A 176 -11.66 0.28 -11.54
CA ASN A 176 -11.90 -0.82 -10.63
C ASN A 176 -10.70 -1.78 -10.56
N TYR A 177 -10.09 -2.10 -11.71
CA TYR A 177 -8.88 -2.93 -11.75
C TYR A 177 -7.73 -2.31 -10.94
N TRP A 178 -7.46 -1.00 -11.08
CA TRP A 178 -6.41 -0.33 -10.31
C TRP A 178 -6.67 -0.39 -8.81
N ILE A 179 -7.91 -0.11 -8.41
CA ILE A 179 -8.33 -0.15 -7.00
C ILE A 179 -8.15 -1.57 -6.44
N GLN A 180 -8.66 -2.59 -7.15
CA GLN A 180 -8.54 -3.98 -6.72
C GLN A 180 -7.08 -4.42 -6.60
N LYS A 181 -6.25 -4.06 -7.59
CA LYS A 181 -4.83 -4.36 -7.55
C LYS A 181 -4.15 -3.72 -6.34
N THR A 182 -4.45 -2.45 -6.08
CA THR A 182 -3.89 -1.74 -4.91
C THR A 182 -4.36 -2.35 -3.59
N ILE A 183 -5.65 -2.68 -3.44
CA ILE A 183 -6.19 -3.30 -2.24
C ILE A 183 -5.54 -4.66 -1.97
N ASN A 184 -5.33 -5.46 -3.01
CA ASN A 184 -4.84 -6.82 -2.87
C ASN A 184 -3.31 -6.92 -2.77
N THR A 185 -2.57 -6.02 -3.43
CA THR A 185 -1.11 -6.13 -3.59
C THR A 185 -0.34 -4.86 -3.21
N LEU A 186 -1.01 -3.78 -2.84
CA LEU A 186 -0.46 -2.43 -2.63
C LEU A 186 0.22 -1.83 -3.88
N GLU A 187 0.11 -2.48 -5.03
CA GLU A 187 0.63 -1.93 -6.27
C GLU A 187 -0.25 -0.77 -6.74
N ILE A 188 0.41 0.33 -7.09
CA ILE A 188 -0.25 1.50 -7.67
C ILE A 188 -0.20 1.46 -9.20
N PRO A 189 -1.09 2.18 -9.90
CA PRO A 189 -1.00 2.32 -11.35
C PRO A 189 0.28 3.06 -11.76
N GLU A 190 0.70 2.88 -13.00
CA GLU A 190 1.77 3.69 -13.60
C GLU A 190 1.41 5.17 -13.59
N LEU A 191 2.31 6.01 -13.08
CA LEU A 191 2.04 7.42 -12.82
C LEU A 191 2.44 8.37 -13.96
N ASP A 192 2.97 7.85 -15.07
CA ASP A 192 3.50 8.67 -16.18
C ASP A 192 2.50 9.68 -16.75
N ASN A 193 1.22 9.35 -16.69
CA ASN A 193 0.13 10.21 -17.18
C ASN A 193 -0.65 10.90 -16.06
N TRP A 194 -0.16 10.83 -14.82
CA TRP A 194 -0.79 11.48 -13.68
C TRP A 194 -0.17 12.83 -13.43
N LYS A 195 -1.01 13.81 -13.15
CA LYS A 195 -0.57 15.15 -12.75
C LYS A 195 -0.28 15.16 -11.24
N GLN A 196 0.95 15.45 -10.86
CA GLN A 196 1.27 15.69 -9.46
C GLN A 196 0.68 17.02 -9.00
N LEU A 197 0.00 17.00 -7.87
CA LEU A 197 -0.61 18.15 -7.22
C LEU A 197 0.16 18.56 -5.97
N THR A 198 -0.04 19.79 -5.53
CA THR A 198 0.40 20.22 -4.19
C THR A 198 -0.47 19.55 -3.14
N VAL A 199 0.15 18.90 -2.17
CA VAL A 199 -0.57 18.25 -1.07
C VAL A 199 -1.16 19.33 -0.16
N PRO A 200 -2.47 19.29 0.12
CA PRO A 200 -3.10 20.19 1.09
C PRO A 200 -2.49 20.03 2.48
N LYS A 201 -2.46 21.13 3.25
CA LYS A 201 -1.81 21.14 4.58
C LYS A 201 -2.43 20.16 5.58
N ASP A 202 -3.71 19.95 5.50
CA ASP A 202 -4.49 19.01 6.33
C ASP A 202 -4.18 17.53 6.03
N LEU A 203 -3.56 17.23 4.89
CA LEU A 203 -3.09 15.89 4.50
C LEU A 203 -1.57 15.70 4.68
N GLN A 204 -0.86 16.69 5.19
CA GLN A 204 0.61 16.63 5.38
C GLN A 204 1.04 16.10 6.76
N THR A 205 0.10 15.71 7.62
CA THR A 205 0.37 15.22 9.00
C THR A 205 0.72 13.74 9.05
#